data_600bdd1a0bc8ef20030f733bc7f15679
#
_entry.id   600bdd1a0bc8ef20030f733bc7f15679
#
_cell.length_a   1.000
_cell.length_b   1.000
_cell.length_c   1.000
_cell.angle_alpha   90.00
_cell.angle_beta   90.00
_cell.angle_gamma   90.00
#
_symmetry.space_group_name_H-M   'P 1'
#
loop_
_entity.id
_entity.type
_entity.pdbx_description
1 polymer ?
#
loop_
_entity_poly.entity_id
_entity_poly.type
_entity_poly.pdbx_seq_one_letter_code
_entity_poly.pdbx_strand_id
1 'polypeptide(L)'
;MQLSRKRVIATAIGLIEAEGVEAVSMQRLATELGCGLISLYNHVPSADALLDGIADEVMSGIAWTYAPACGSQDQVRALLGAVRQIAAAHPRCAMLALSRRDIPPSLMRPAESALAALQEAGFSGPAAVRIVRTFAACLTGFLARDAGFAPGPDGACDGSTRRPHPAEFPQLTALSSELRASDMAGDLELGVGLLAHGSRQVG
;
A
#
# COMPACT_ATOMS: atom_id res chain seq x y z
N MET A 1 22.78 -12.81 21.55
CA MET A 1 22.26 -12.89 20.15
C MET A 1 22.82 -11.70 19.37
N GLN A 2 23.49 -11.92 18.25
CA GLN A 2 24.25 -10.88 17.52
C GLN A 2 23.31 -9.84 16.87
N LEU A 3 23.63 -8.55 16.96
CA LEU A 3 22.96 -7.47 16.27
C LEU A 3 23.20 -7.59 14.76
N SER A 4 22.15 -7.40 13.97
CA SER A 4 22.23 -7.41 12.49
C SER A 4 21.20 -6.44 11.90
N ARG A 5 21.42 -5.95 10.67
CA ARG A 5 20.47 -5.08 9.97
C ARG A 5 19.07 -5.72 9.91
N LYS A 6 19.00 -7.00 9.59
CA LYS A 6 17.72 -7.76 9.52
C LYS A 6 16.98 -7.74 10.86
N ARG A 7 17.68 -7.93 11.97
CA ARG A 7 17.09 -7.89 13.31
C ARG A 7 16.60 -6.49 13.68
N VAL A 8 17.35 -5.45 13.32
CA VAL A 8 16.94 -4.06 13.54
C VAL A 8 15.64 -3.77 12.79
N ILE A 9 15.57 -4.12 11.50
CA ILE A 9 14.37 -3.92 10.66
C ILE A 9 13.19 -4.72 11.21
N ALA A 10 13.38 -5.99 11.56
CA ALA A 10 12.29 -6.82 12.10
C ALA A 10 11.73 -6.27 13.42
N THR A 11 12.60 -5.76 14.32
CA THR A 11 12.16 -5.10 15.55
C THR A 11 11.38 -3.82 15.26
N ALA A 12 11.84 -3.02 14.30
CA ALA A 12 11.16 -1.80 13.90
C ALA A 12 9.78 -2.07 13.28
N ILE A 13 9.65 -3.09 12.44
CA ILE A 13 8.37 -3.55 11.88
C ILE A 13 7.40 -3.91 13.02
N GLY A 14 7.85 -4.70 14.01
CA GLY A 14 7.02 -5.05 15.16
C GLY A 14 6.53 -3.84 15.95
N LEU A 15 7.39 -2.85 16.18
CA LEU A 15 7.01 -1.60 16.85
C LEU A 15 6.01 -0.78 16.05
N ILE A 16 6.22 -0.65 14.73
CA ILE A 16 5.29 0.08 13.86
C ILE A 16 3.92 -0.58 13.87
N GLU A 17 3.86 -1.90 13.72
CA GLU A 17 2.59 -2.62 13.70
C GLU A 17 1.85 -2.55 15.04
N ALA A 18 2.57 -2.50 16.15
CA ALA A 18 1.97 -2.39 17.48
C ALA A 18 1.53 -0.95 17.82
N GLU A 19 2.42 0.02 17.61
CA GLU A 19 2.28 1.37 18.19
C GLU A 19 2.21 2.49 17.13
N GLY A 20 2.53 2.22 15.86
CA GLY A 20 2.57 3.19 14.78
C GLY A 20 3.99 3.68 14.46
N VAL A 21 4.14 4.35 13.31
CA VAL A 21 5.44 4.82 12.82
C VAL A 21 6.09 5.85 13.75
N GLU A 22 5.29 6.66 14.42
CA GLU A 22 5.76 7.69 15.35
C GLU A 22 6.42 7.11 16.62
N ALA A 23 6.13 5.86 16.96
CA ALA A 23 6.75 5.18 18.09
C ALA A 23 8.20 4.74 17.81
N VAL A 24 8.62 4.75 16.54
CA VAL A 24 9.95 4.28 16.14
C VAL A 24 10.94 5.44 16.11
N SER A 25 11.96 5.32 16.95
CA SER A 25 13.15 6.16 16.94
C SER A 25 14.42 5.32 17.11
N MET A 26 15.57 5.85 16.69
CA MET A 26 16.84 5.15 16.84
C MET A 26 17.14 4.84 18.32
N GLN A 27 16.76 5.74 19.25
CA GLN A 27 16.91 5.52 20.69
C GLN A 27 16.00 4.40 21.19
N ARG A 28 14.72 4.40 20.79
CA ARG A 28 13.78 3.34 21.17
C ARG A 28 14.26 1.98 20.69
N LEU A 29 14.71 1.88 19.44
CA LEU A 29 15.25 0.64 18.88
C LEU A 29 16.51 0.16 19.60
N ALA A 30 17.43 1.06 19.94
CA ALA A 30 18.62 0.71 20.71
C ALA A 30 18.25 0.11 22.08
N THR A 31 17.26 0.69 22.74
CA THR A 31 16.71 0.18 24.03
C THR A 31 16.08 -1.20 23.85
N GLU A 32 15.19 -1.38 22.89
CA GLU A 32 14.51 -2.65 22.61
C GLU A 32 15.49 -3.78 22.23
N LEU A 33 16.55 -3.42 21.51
CA LEU A 33 17.57 -4.38 21.08
C LEU A 33 18.65 -4.62 22.15
N GLY A 34 18.67 -3.84 23.24
CA GLY A 34 19.67 -3.93 24.29
C GLY A 34 21.07 -3.58 23.78
N CYS A 35 21.21 -2.60 22.87
CA CYS A 35 22.47 -2.23 22.27
C CYS A 35 22.75 -0.72 22.40
N GLY A 36 24.01 -0.34 22.21
CA GLY A 36 24.40 1.07 22.16
C GLY A 36 23.93 1.73 20.84
N LEU A 37 23.56 3.01 20.91
CA LEU A 37 23.09 3.78 19.74
C LEU A 37 24.13 3.79 18.59
N ILE A 38 25.42 3.90 18.91
CA ILE A 38 26.51 3.85 17.91
C ILE A 38 26.51 2.49 17.18
N SER A 39 26.30 1.40 17.94
CA SER A 39 26.23 0.06 17.35
C SER A 39 25.06 -0.08 16.38
N LEU A 40 23.92 0.56 16.70
CA LEU A 40 22.75 0.57 15.82
C LEU A 40 23.05 1.31 14.51
N TYR A 41 23.70 2.48 14.59
CA TYR A 41 24.07 3.26 13.41
C TYR A 41 25.05 2.54 12.47
N ASN A 42 25.86 1.62 12.96
CA ASN A 42 26.72 0.77 12.12
C ASN A 42 25.92 -0.19 11.22
N HIS A 43 24.67 -0.49 11.58
CA HIS A 43 23.78 -1.37 10.79
C HIS A 43 22.76 -0.59 9.95
N VAL A 44 22.32 0.57 10.46
CA VAL A 44 21.32 1.43 9.81
C VAL A 44 21.76 2.88 10.01
N PRO A 45 22.33 3.53 8.99
CA PRO A 45 23.06 4.80 9.12
C PRO A 45 22.18 6.01 9.41
N SER A 46 20.87 5.93 9.19
CA SER A 46 19.92 7.02 9.45
C SER A 46 18.50 6.50 9.68
N ALA A 47 17.63 7.35 10.20
CA ALA A 47 16.20 7.05 10.31
C ALA A 47 15.56 6.81 8.94
N ASP A 48 15.93 7.60 7.92
CA ASP A 48 15.46 7.37 6.56
C ASP A 48 15.89 6.02 6.00
N ALA A 49 17.16 5.63 6.20
CA ALA A 49 17.65 4.31 5.78
C ALA A 49 16.97 3.16 6.54
N LEU A 50 16.47 3.42 7.76
CA LEU A 50 15.64 2.48 8.50
C LEU A 50 14.28 2.33 7.82
N LEU A 51 13.61 3.45 7.55
CA LEU A 51 12.27 3.44 6.92
C LEU A 51 12.32 2.83 5.51
N ASP A 52 13.36 3.12 4.73
CA ASP A 52 13.59 2.48 3.43
C ASP A 52 13.81 0.98 3.57
N GLY A 53 14.59 0.57 4.57
CA GLY A 53 14.82 -0.85 4.86
C GLY A 53 13.55 -1.59 5.30
N ILE A 54 12.68 -0.95 6.07
CA ILE A 54 11.37 -1.49 6.46
C ILE A 54 10.47 -1.64 5.23
N ALA A 55 10.41 -0.60 4.40
CA ALA A 55 9.64 -0.63 3.17
C ALA A 55 10.09 -1.76 2.24
N ASP A 56 11.39 -1.92 2.06
CA ASP A 56 11.97 -2.98 1.21
C ASP A 56 11.71 -4.38 1.77
N GLU A 57 11.91 -4.59 3.09
CA GLU A 57 11.66 -5.89 3.74
C GLU A 57 10.19 -6.31 3.63
N VAL A 58 9.26 -5.41 3.92
CA VAL A 58 7.82 -5.69 3.85
C VAL A 58 7.40 -5.97 2.41
N MET A 59 7.82 -5.15 1.46
CA MET A 59 7.47 -5.33 0.04
C MET A 59 8.18 -6.52 -0.61
N SER A 60 9.28 -7.01 -0.06
CA SER A 60 9.96 -8.22 -0.55
C SER A 60 9.09 -9.48 -0.43
N GLY A 61 8.09 -9.46 0.46
CA GLY A 61 7.09 -10.52 0.57
C GLY A 61 6.09 -10.60 -0.59
N ILE A 62 6.10 -9.64 -1.53
CA ILE A 62 5.24 -9.68 -2.71
C ILE A 62 5.72 -10.79 -3.67
N ALA A 63 5.07 -11.94 -3.59
CA ALA A 63 5.31 -13.06 -4.51
C ALA A 63 4.51 -12.87 -5.81
N TRP A 64 4.92 -11.90 -6.64
CA TRP A 64 4.34 -11.67 -7.96
C TRP A 64 5.40 -11.78 -9.05
N THR A 65 5.06 -12.51 -10.10
CA THR A 65 5.88 -12.66 -11.29
C THR A 65 5.02 -12.41 -12.52
N TYR A 66 5.51 -11.57 -13.42
CA TYR A 66 4.87 -11.34 -14.71
C TYR A 66 4.79 -12.66 -15.49
N ALA A 67 3.59 -13.02 -15.94
CA ALA A 67 3.33 -14.21 -16.75
C ALA A 67 2.79 -13.77 -18.13
N PRO A 68 3.60 -13.71 -19.19
CA PRO A 68 3.18 -13.20 -20.51
C PRO A 68 1.97 -13.90 -21.11
N ALA A 69 1.72 -15.15 -20.72
CA ALA A 69 0.56 -15.94 -21.16
C ALA A 69 -0.77 -15.51 -20.54
N CYS A 70 -0.76 -14.68 -19.50
CA CYS A 70 -1.96 -14.20 -18.82
C CYS A 70 -2.34 -12.82 -19.38
N GLY A 71 -3.64 -12.57 -19.53
CA GLY A 71 -4.14 -11.26 -19.93
C GLY A 71 -3.77 -10.14 -18.95
N SER A 72 -3.69 -8.91 -19.43
CA SER A 72 -3.31 -7.74 -18.62
C SER A 72 -4.17 -7.57 -17.36
N GLN A 73 -5.46 -7.89 -17.41
CA GLN A 73 -6.37 -7.84 -16.27
C GLN A 73 -6.01 -8.86 -15.19
N ASP A 74 -5.68 -10.10 -15.58
CA ASP A 74 -5.31 -11.15 -14.65
C ASP A 74 -3.96 -10.85 -13.97
N GLN A 75 -3.02 -10.25 -14.71
CA GLN A 75 -1.75 -9.77 -14.17
C GLN A 75 -1.95 -8.71 -13.09
N VAL A 76 -2.81 -7.74 -13.36
CA VAL A 76 -3.14 -6.68 -12.41
C VAL A 76 -3.85 -7.27 -11.17
N ARG A 77 -4.79 -8.19 -11.38
CA ARG A 77 -5.50 -8.88 -10.28
C ARG A 77 -4.52 -9.68 -9.41
N ALA A 78 -3.57 -10.38 -10.02
CA ALA A 78 -2.56 -11.15 -9.30
C ALA A 78 -1.64 -10.23 -8.46
N LEU A 79 -1.17 -9.12 -9.04
CA LEU A 79 -0.37 -8.12 -8.32
C LEU A 79 -1.15 -7.51 -7.14
N LEU A 80 -2.42 -7.16 -7.36
CA LEU A 80 -3.32 -6.66 -6.31
C LEU A 80 -3.46 -7.66 -5.17
N GLY A 81 -3.69 -8.92 -5.50
CA GLY A 81 -3.80 -10.00 -4.50
C GLY A 81 -2.53 -10.11 -3.66
N ALA A 82 -1.35 -10.05 -4.29
CA ALA A 82 -0.07 -10.12 -3.59
C ALA A 82 0.15 -8.92 -2.66
N VAL A 83 -0.11 -7.70 -3.12
CA VAL A 83 0.01 -6.49 -2.27
C VAL A 83 -1.00 -6.53 -1.12
N ARG A 84 -2.23 -6.98 -1.38
CA ARG A 84 -3.26 -7.11 -0.34
C ARG A 84 -2.87 -8.11 0.75
N GLN A 85 -2.22 -9.21 0.40
CA GLN A 85 -1.71 -10.17 1.39
C GLN A 85 -0.67 -9.53 2.31
N ILE A 86 0.26 -8.76 1.75
CA ILE A 86 1.26 -8.03 2.53
C ILE A 86 0.60 -6.96 3.42
N ALA A 87 -0.35 -6.23 2.87
CA ALA A 87 -1.07 -5.22 3.64
C ALA A 87 -1.92 -5.81 4.78
N ALA A 88 -2.47 -7.00 4.60
CA ALA A 88 -3.19 -7.70 5.67
C ALA A 88 -2.24 -8.18 6.79
N ALA A 89 -1.00 -8.57 6.43
CA ALA A 89 0.01 -9.01 7.40
C ALA A 89 0.69 -7.83 8.10
N HIS A 90 0.91 -6.72 7.38
CA HIS A 90 1.66 -5.54 7.82
C HIS A 90 0.99 -4.23 7.40
N PRO A 91 -0.21 -3.91 7.92
CA PRO A 91 -1.02 -2.81 7.40
C PRO A 91 -0.34 -1.44 7.53
N ARG A 92 0.33 -1.18 8.66
CA ARG A 92 1.00 0.10 8.91
C ARG A 92 2.31 0.23 8.12
N CYS A 93 3.09 -0.83 8.04
CA CYS A 93 4.33 -0.83 7.27
C CYS A 93 4.07 -0.82 5.76
N ALA A 94 3.01 -1.46 5.27
CA ALA A 94 2.58 -1.36 3.88
C ALA A 94 2.20 0.08 3.51
N MET A 95 1.46 0.77 4.37
CA MET A 95 1.16 2.20 4.21
C MET A 95 2.42 3.06 4.17
N LEU A 96 3.36 2.81 5.09
CA LEU A 96 4.67 3.47 5.09
C LEU A 96 5.39 3.25 3.75
N ALA A 97 5.48 2.01 3.28
CA ALA A 97 6.17 1.67 2.04
C ALA A 97 5.55 2.36 0.81
N LEU A 98 4.22 2.40 0.72
CA LEU A 98 3.51 3.04 -0.39
C LEU A 98 3.55 4.58 -0.33
N SER A 99 3.81 5.18 0.83
CA SER A 99 3.97 6.63 0.99
C SER A 99 5.39 7.13 0.70
N ARG A 100 6.38 6.23 0.56
CA ARG A 100 7.76 6.61 0.23
C ARG A 100 7.85 7.17 -1.20
N ARG A 101 8.74 8.16 -1.39
CA ARG A 101 8.96 8.77 -2.71
C ARG A 101 9.64 7.82 -3.69
N ASP A 102 10.60 7.06 -3.19
CA ASP A 102 11.41 6.15 -3.97
C ASP A 102 10.78 4.75 -3.95
N ILE A 103 10.83 4.08 -5.09
CA ILE A 103 10.36 2.70 -5.22
C ILE A 103 11.33 1.79 -4.46
N PRO A 104 10.88 1.02 -3.48
CA PRO A 104 11.73 0.04 -2.81
C PRO A 104 12.40 -0.90 -3.81
N PRO A 105 13.66 -1.31 -3.60
CA PRO A 105 14.38 -2.24 -4.49
C PRO A 105 13.60 -3.52 -4.80
N SER A 106 12.87 -4.04 -3.82
CA SER A 106 12.00 -5.21 -3.95
C SER A 106 10.85 -5.01 -4.95
N LEU A 107 10.37 -3.78 -5.13
CA LEU A 107 9.31 -3.44 -6.07
C LEU A 107 9.82 -3.05 -7.47
N MET A 108 11.13 -2.88 -7.67
CA MET A 108 11.65 -2.47 -8.99
C MET A 108 11.33 -3.48 -10.08
N ARG A 109 11.48 -4.79 -9.81
CA ARG A 109 11.12 -5.84 -10.79
C ARG A 109 9.62 -5.91 -11.07
N PRO A 110 8.73 -5.95 -10.07
CA PRO A 110 7.30 -5.82 -10.29
C PRO A 110 6.89 -4.58 -11.09
N ALA A 111 7.46 -3.41 -10.77
CA ALA A 111 7.17 -2.18 -11.48
C ALA A 111 7.62 -2.23 -12.95
N GLU A 112 8.84 -2.70 -13.22
CA GLU A 112 9.34 -2.90 -14.58
C GLU A 112 8.45 -3.83 -15.39
N SER A 113 8.08 -4.97 -14.81
CA SER A 113 7.18 -5.92 -15.46
C SER A 113 5.79 -5.35 -15.73
N ALA A 114 5.24 -4.55 -14.81
CA ALA A 114 3.97 -3.87 -15.01
C ALA A 114 4.03 -2.85 -16.16
N LEU A 115 5.12 -2.06 -16.22
CA LEU A 115 5.34 -1.09 -17.30
C LEU A 115 5.50 -1.79 -18.65
N ALA A 116 6.27 -2.89 -18.72
CA ALA A 116 6.44 -3.68 -19.94
C ALA A 116 5.10 -4.24 -20.43
N ALA A 117 4.30 -4.83 -19.53
CA ALA A 117 2.98 -5.36 -19.85
C ALA A 117 2.02 -4.30 -20.42
N LEU A 118 2.04 -3.09 -19.84
CA LEU A 118 1.22 -1.98 -20.32
C LEU A 118 1.67 -1.50 -21.71
N GLN A 119 2.98 -1.45 -21.97
CA GLN A 119 3.52 -1.08 -23.27
C GLN A 119 3.19 -2.14 -24.34
N GLU A 120 3.31 -3.43 -24.01
CA GLU A 120 2.86 -4.53 -24.88
C GLU A 120 1.35 -4.48 -25.19
N ALA A 121 0.56 -4.00 -24.23
CA ALA A 121 -0.86 -3.75 -24.43
C ALA A 121 -1.18 -2.50 -25.27
N GLY A 122 -0.15 -1.80 -25.77
CA GLY A 122 -0.26 -0.67 -26.68
C GLY A 122 -0.30 0.72 -26.01
N PHE A 123 -0.04 0.81 -24.71
CA PHE A 123 0.04 2.11 -24.04
C PHE A 123 1.41 2.76 -24.28
N SER A 124 1.43 4.09 -24.52
CA SER A 124 2.68 4.84 -24.56
C SER A 124 3.38 4.81 -23.18
N GLY A 125 4.73 4.95 -23.17
CA GLY A 125 5.48 4.98 -21.92
C GLY A 125 4.92 5.97 -20.87
N PRO A 126 4.62 7.24 -21.23
CA PRO A 126 3.97 8.18 -20.33
C PRO A 126 2.59 7.73 -19.82
N ALA A 127 1.77 7.09 -20.66
CA ALA A 127 0.47 6.55 -20.26
C ALA A 127 0.62 5.37 -19.29
N ALA A 128 1.55 4.45 -19.56
CA ALA A 128 1.86 3.33 -18.67
C ALA A 128 2.29 3.83 -17.27
N VAL A 129 3.17 4.83 -17.19
CA VAL A 129 3.58 5.44 -15.91
C VAL A 129 2.39 6.06 -15.18
N ARG A 130 1.50 6.77 -15.89
CA ARG A 130 0.29 7.34 -15.27
C ARG A 130 -0.62 6.26 -14.69
N ILE A 131 -0.83 5.16 -15.43
CA ILE A 131 -1.65 4.03 -14.97
C ILE A 131 -1.06 3.42 -13.70
N VAL A 132 0.25 3.12 -13.68
CA VAL A 132 0.92 2.55 -12.51
C VAL A 132 0.81 3.48 -11.29
N ARG A 133 1.04 4.78 -11.48
CA ARG A 133 0.92 5.78 -10.40
C ARG A 133 -0.50 5.92 -9.87
N THR A 134 -1.49 5.96 -10.75
CA THR A 134 -2.92 6.03 -10.36
C THR A 134 -3.31 4.78 -9.57
N PHE A 135 -2.86 3.61 -10.05
CA PHE A 135 -3.07 2.36 -9.37
C PHE A 135 -2.45 2.35 -7.96
N ALA A 136 -1.19 2.77 -7.82
CA ALA A 136 -0.53 2.87 -6.52
C ALA A 136 -1.29 3.83 -5.57
N ALA A 137 -1.76 4.97 -6.08
CA ALA A 137 -2.55 5.92 -5.29
C ALA A 137 -3.89 5.34 -4.82
N CYS A 138 -4.62 4.66 -5.71
CA CYS A 138 -5.86 3.96 -5.34
C CYS A 138 -5.60 2.90 -4.27
N LEU A 139 -4.58 2.08 -4.47
CA LEU A 139 -4.19 1.04 -3.51
C LEU A 139 -3.85 1.64 -2.14
N THR A 140 -3.07 2.72 -2.11
CA THR A 140 -2.76 3.44 -0.87
C THR A 140 -4.03 3.93 -0.16
N GLY A 141 -4.98 4.50 -0.91
CA GLY A 141 -6.26 4.95 -0.36
C GLY A 141 -7.11 3.81 0.23
N PHE A 142 -7.15 2.67 -0.46
CA PHE A 142 -7.87 1.49 0.04
C PHE A 142 -7.22 0.92 1.31
N LEU A 143 -5.90 0.79 1.33
CA LEU A 143 -5.18 0.30 2.49
C LEU A 143 -5.30 1.25 3.69
N ALA A 144 -5.29 2.56 3.46
CA ALA A 144 -5.52 3.55 4.51
C ALA A 144 -6.89 3.37 5.16
N ARG A 145 -7.92 3.11 4.36
CA ARG A 145 -9.27 2.85 4.84
C ARG A 145 -9.36 1.55 5.64
N ASP A 146 -8.81 0.46 5.13
CA ASP A 146 -8.81 -0.85 5.79
C ASP A 146 -8.02 -0.84 7.10
N ALA A 147 -6.92 -0.11 7.16
CA ALA A 147 -6.12 0.04 8.37
C ALA A 147 -6.71 1.04 9.38
N GLY A 148 -7.87 1.64 9.08
CA GLY A 148 -8.54 2.62 9.95
C GLY A 148 -7.85 3.98 10.00
N PHE A 149 -6.93 4.27 9.07
CA PHE A 149 -6.24 5.58 8.98
C PHE A 149 -7.07 6.64 8.23
N ALA A 150 -7.98 6.20 7.39
CA ALA A 150 -8.94 7.11 6.76
C ALA A 150 -10.26 7.10 7.53
N PRO A 151 -10.96 8.23 7.67
CA PRO A 151 -12.30 8.24 8.21
C PRO A 151 -13.20 7.39 7.30
N GLY A 152 -13.43 6.15 7.72
CA GLY A 152 -14.40 5.26 7.09
C GLY A 152 -15.82 5.70 7.48
N PRO A 153 -16.84 5.17 6.81
CA PRO A 153 -18.23 5.40 7.22
C PRO A 153 -18.52 4.92 8.66
N ASP A 154 -17.66 4.02 9.19
CA ASP A 154 -17.74 3.48 10.55
C ASP A 154 -16.68 4.05 11.52
N GLY A 155 -15.75 4.87 11.01
CA GLY A 155 -14.77 5.58 11.86
C GLY A 155 -15.53 6.54 12.75
N ALA A 156 -15.37 6.37 14.06
CA ALA A 156 -16.03 7.04 15.18
C ALA A 156 -16.41 8.52 14.94
N CYS A 157 -17.35 8.74 14.06
CA CYS A 157 -18.26 9.84 14.21
C CYS A 157 -19.11 9.45 15.44
N ASP A 158 -18.87 10.10 16.56
CA ASP A 158 -19.79 10.06 17.67
C ASP A 158 -21.19 10.15 17.09
N GLY A 159 -22.17 9.39 17.53
CA GLY A 159 -23.47 9.20 16.90
C GLY A 159 -24.24 10.45 16.42
N SER A 160 -23.54 11.55 16.14
CA SER A 160 -23.99 12.83 15.60
C SER A 160 -23.93 12.92 14.07
N THR A 161 -23.52 11.86 13.35
CA THR A 161 -23.62 11.88 11.89
C THR A 161 -25.08 12.01 11.48
N ARG A 162 -25.43 13.22 11.15
CA ARG A 162 -26.74 13.62 10.65
C ARG A 162 -27.07 12.72 9.45
N ARG A 163 -27.99 11.80 9.63
CA ARG A 163 -28.44 10.97 8.51
C ARG A 163 -28.98 11.90 7.43
N PRO A 164 -28.57 11.74 6.17
CA PRO A 164 -29.05 12.58 5.10
C PRO A 164 -30.58 12.50 5.04
N HIS A 165 -31.23 13.66 4.93
CA HIS A 165 -32.68 13.69 4.83
C HIS A 165 -33.10 13.19 3.43
N PRO A 166 -34.02 12.21 3.32
CA PRO A 166 -34.36 11.59 2.04
C PRO A 166 -34.83 12.57 0.97
N ALA A 167 -35.52 13.63 1.33
CA ALA A 167 -35.99 14.65 0.41
C ALA A 167 -34.85 15.53 -0.16
N GLU A 168 -33.76 15.74 0.60
CA GLU A 168 -32.60 16.54 0.16
C GLU A 168 -31.57 15.68 -0.55
N PHE A 169 -31.40 14.42 -0.11
CA PHE A 169 -30.35 13.51 -0.58
C PHE A 169 -30.93 12.13 -0.93
N PRO A 170 -31.79 12.01 -1.95
CA PRO A 170 -32.48 10.77 -2.27
C PRO A 170 -31.51 9.63 -2.66
N GLN A 171 -30.44 9.92 -3.42
CA GLN A 171 -29.47 8.91 -3.82
C GLN A 171 -28.62 8.40 -2.65
N LEU A 172 -28.14 9.30 -1.76
CA LEU A 172 -27.39 8.91 -0.59
C LEU A 172 -28.25 8.06 0.37
N THR A 173 -29.54 8.33 0.43
CA THR A 173 -30.46 7.56 1.27
C THR A 173 -30.76 6.19 0.66
N ALA A 174 -31.02 6.15 -0.64
CA ALA A 174 -31.34 4.91 -1.34
C ALA A 174 -30.13 3.92 -1.37
N LEU A 175 -28.92 4.45 -1.51
CA LEU A 175 -27.68 3.66 -1.62
C LEU A 175 -26.86 3.61 -0.31
N SER A 176 -27.51 3.92 0.82
CA SER A 176 -26.81 4.02 2.11
C SER A 176 -26.20 2.69 2.59
N SER A 177 -26.81 1.55 2.23
CA SER A 177 -26.25 0.22 2.52
C SER A 177 -24.99 -0.06 1.71
N GLU A 178 -25.02 0.23 0.42
CA GLU A 178 -23.91 0.05 -0.53
C GLU A 178 -22.74 0.97 -0.20
N LEU A 179 -23.02 2.21 0.18
CA LEU A 179 -21.99 3.17 0.61
C LEU A 179 -21.24 2.74 1.89
N ARG A 180 -21.91 1.94 2.73
CA ARG A 180 -21.30 1.38 3.94
C ARG A 180 -20.65 0.03 3.71
N ALA A 181 -21.06 -0.69 2.67
CA ALA A 181 -20.43 -1.96 2.32
C ALA A 181 -18.98 -1.69 1.90
N SER A 182 -18.04 -2.45 2.45
CA SER A 182 -16.64 -2.40 2.06
C SER A 182 -16.33 -3.65 1.26
N ASP A 183 -16.30 -3.53 -0.07
CA ASP A 183 -15.76 -4.55 -0.97
C ASP A 183 -14.52 -4.01 -1.67
N MET A 184 -13.43 -3.92 -0.93
CA MET A 184 -12.14 -3.42 -1.45
C MET A 184 -11.68 -4.19 -2.69
N ALA A 185 -11.92 -5.50 -2.76
CA ALA A 185 -11.51 -6.30 -3.90
C ALA A 185 -12.31 -5.94 -5.16
N GLY A 186 -13.64 -5.87 -5.05
CA GLY A 186 -14.52 -5.47 -6.14
C GLY A 186 -14.30 -4.02 -6.57
N ASP A 187 -14.13 -3.11 -5.61
CA ASP A 187 -13.85 -1.69 -5.88
C ASP A 187 -12.52 -1.51 -6.66
N LEU A 188 -11.47 -2.24 -6.27
CA LEU A 188 -10.18 -2.22 -6.97
C LEU A 188 -10.27 -2.84 -8.36
N GLU A 189 -10.96 -3.99 -8.50
CA GLU A 189 -11.19 -4.62 -9.82
C GLU A 189 -11.96 -3.69 -10.76
N LEU A 190 -12.99 -3.03 -10.27
CA LEU A 190 -13.75 -2.04 -11.03
C LEU A 190 -12.84 -0.86 -11.43
N GLY A 191 -12.08 -0.30 -10.49
CA GLY A 191 -11.17 0.81 -10.75
C GLY A 191 -10.12 0.48 -11.81
N VAL A 192 -9.51 -0.69 -11.73
CA VAL A 192 -8.56 -1.18 -12.74
C VAL A 192 -9.24 -1.39 -14.10
N GLY A 193 -10.43 -1.98 -14.10
CA GLY A 193 -11.23 -2.15 -15.32
C GLY A 193 -11.52 -0.82 -16.00
N LEU A 194 -11.93 0.20 -15.26
CA LEU A 194 -12.20 1.55 -15.78
C LEU A 194 -10.92 2.22 -16.30
N LEU A 195 -9.80 2.11 -15.60
CA LEU A 195 -8.50 2.63 -16.07
C LEU A 195 -8.03 1.94 -17.35
N ALA A 196 -8.18 0.62 -17.44
CA ALA A 196 -7.81 -0.15 -18.64
C ALA A 196 -8.70 0.17 -19.86
N HIS A 197 -9.98 0.47 -19.65
CA HIS A 197 -10.90 0.85 -20.75
C HIS A 197 -10.76 2.34 -21.11
N GLY A 198 -10.65 3.23 -20.13
CA GLY A 198 -10.55 4.67 -20.36
C GLY A 198 -9.27 5.08 -21.10
N SER A 199 -8.18 4.40 -20.84
CA SER A 199 -6.89 4.71 -21.48
C SER A 199 -6.80 4.29 -22.94
N ARG A 200 -7.69 3.41 -23.45
CA ARG A 200 -7.81 3.09 -24.88
C ARG A 200 -8.48 4.20 -25.69
N GLN A 201 -9.18 5.14 -25.05
CA GLN A 201 -9.88 6.25 -25.71
C GLN A 201 -9.08 7.54 -25.76
N VAL A 202 -7.93 7.63 -25.10
CA VAL A 202 -7.10 8.84 -24.95
C VAL A 202 -5.77 8.72 -25.70
N GLY A 203 -5.59 7.68 -26.51
CA GLY A 203 -4.42 7.44 -27.37
C GLY A 203 -4.57 7.98 -28.76
#